data_d8954e5818f50ef9b7c07edd3d5503e2
#
_entry.id   d8954e5818f50ef9b7c07edd3d5503e2
#
_cell.length_a   1.000
_cell.length_b   1.000
_cell.length_c   1.000
_cell.angle_alpha   90.00
_cell.angle_beta   90.00
_cell.angle_gamma   90.00
#
_symmetry.space_group_name_H-M   'P 1'
#
loop_
_entity.id
_entity.type
_entity.pdbx_description
1 polymer ?
#
loop_
_entity_poly.entity_id
_entity_poly.type
_entity_poly.pdbx_seq_one_letter_code
_entity_poly.pdbx_strand_id
1 'polypeptide(L)'
;MLEQGPFYACDISVTNPVFPLGALTLGGLRVDERSGAVLDQQGQAITGLYAAGRSALGIPSHLYISGLSLADCVFSGRRAGAAVARPHDRQLQTTHAHEMTR
;
A
#
# COMPACT_ATOMS: atom_id res chain seq x y z
N MET A 1 11.44 -1.83 32.33
CA MET A 1 12.76 -2.39 32.70
C MET A 1 12.65 -3.90 32.61
N LEU A 2 13.58 -4.59 31.94
CA LEU A 2 13.57 -6.06 31.88
C LEU A 2 14.27 -6.59 33.13
N GLU A 3 13.52 -7.15 34.07
CA GLU A 3 14.04 -7.45 35.42
C GLU A 3 14.31 -8.95 35.68
N GLN A 4 13.76 -9.84 34.85
CA GLN A 4 13.95 -11.29 35.00
C GLN A 4 14.18 -11.94 33.63
N GLY A 5 15.23 -12.79 33.55
CA GLY A 5 15.57 -13.59 32.38
C GLY A 5 15.18 -15.06 32.50
N PRO A 6 15.47 -15.86 31.50
CA PRO A 6 16.46 -15.65 30.45
C PRO A 6 15.98 -14.71 29.31
N PHE A 7 16.92 -13.91 28.76
CA PHE A 7 16.68 -13.07 27.57
C PHE A 7 17.44 -13.66 26.39
N TYR A 8 16.87 -13.52 25.19
CA TYR A 8 17.48 -13.97 23.95
C TYR A 8 17.65 -12.77 23.03
N ALA A 9 18.83 -12.65 22.43
CA ALA A 9 19.11 -11.68 21.39
C ALA A 9 19.04 -12.37 20.02
N CYS A 10 18.23 -11.84 19.11
CA CYS A 10 18.17 -12.31 17.75
C CYS A 10 18.90 -11.32 16.85
N ASP A 11 19.84 -11.79 16.05
CA ASP A 11 20.47 -11.00 14.99
C ASP A 11 19.49 -10.92 13.81
N ILE A 12 18.95 -9.74 13.58
CA ILE A 12 18.03 -9.43 12.48
C ILE A 12 18.68 -8.54 11.41
N SER A 13 20.01 -8.50 11.34
CA SER A 13 20.70 -7.72 10.34
C SER A 13 20.49 -8.29 8.93
N VAL A 14 20.56 -7.41 7.91
CA VAL A 14 20.44 -7.81 6.50
C VAL A 14 21.59 -8.73 6.05
N THR A 15 22.66 -8.75 6.80
CA THR A 15 23.85 -9.59 6.55
C THR A 15 23.80 -10.94 7.27
N ASN A 16 22.76 -11.21 8.04
CA ASN A 16 22.60 -12.48 8.73
C ASN A 16 22.41 -13.62 7.71
N PRO A 17 23.29 -14.64 7.68
CA PRO A 17 23.20 -15.71 6.69
C PRO A 17 22.06 -16.71 6.97
N VAL A 18 21.55 -16.72 8.18
CA VAL A 18 20.49 -17.68 8.60
C VAL A 18 19.10 -17.06 8.49
N PHE A 19 18.96 -15.79 8.88
CA PHE A 19 17.71 -15.03 8.81
C PHE A 19 17.96 -13.64 8.21
N PRO A 20 18.21 -13.56 6.90
CA PRO A 20 18.34 -12.25 6.28
C PRO A 20 16.98 -11.56 6.30
N LEU A 21 16.80 -10.58 7.17
CA LEU A 21 15.64 -9.71 7.11
C LEU A 21 15.80 -8.76 5.92
N GLY A 22 14.92 -8.90 4.94
CA GLY A 22 14.83 -7.98 3.83
C GLY A 22 14.56 -6.56 4.30
N ALA A 23 15.15 -5.59 3.63
CA ALA A 23 14.82 -4.19 3.84
C ALA A 23 13.35 -3.94 3.46
N LEU A 24 12.62 -3.23 4.33
CA LEU A 24 11.27 -2.76 4.04
C LEU A 24 11.37 -1.35 3.45
N THR A 25 10.95 -1.20 2.21
CA THR A 25 10.78 0.13 1.64
C THR A 25 9.51 0.77 2.18
N LEU A 26 9.57 2.04 2.52
CA LEU A 26 8.39 2.81 2.95
C LEU A 26 7.74 3.55 1.77
N GLY A 27 8.34 3.47 0.58
CA GLY A 27 7.81 4.03 -0.65
C GLY A 27 6.71 3.19 -1.28
N GLY A 28 6.05 3.76 -2.29
CA GLY A 28 4.99 3.10 -3.03
C GLY A 28 4.41 4.00 -4.12
N LEU A 29 3.36 3.54 -4.77
CA LEU A 29 2.61 4.30 -5.76
C LEU A 29 1.90 5.49 -5.10
N ARG A 30 1.96 6.65 -5.73
CA ARG A 30 1.15 7.80 -5.31
C ARG A 30 -0.31 7.49 -5.58
N VAL A 31 -1.14 7.74 -4.59
CA VAL A 31 -2.57 7.46 -4.68
C VAL A 31 -3.38 8.66 -4.19
N ASP A 32 -4.58 8.79 -4.72
CA ASP A 32 -5.57 9.72 -4.20
C ASP A 32 -6.02 9.29 -2.80
N GLU A 33 -6.00 10.22 -1.86
CA GLU A 33 -6.26 9.95 -0.45
C GLU A 33 -7.70 9.49 -0.16
N ARG A 34 -8.65 9.80 -1.03
CA ARG A 34 -10.07 9.47 -0.84
C ARG A 34 -10.47 8.14 -1.47
N SER A 35 -9.85 7.81 -2.60
CA SER A 35 -10.24 6.66 -3.41
C SER A 35 -9.20 5.54 -3.45
N GLY A 36 -7.92 5.86 -3.25
CA GLY A 36 -6.83 4.93 -3.50
C GLY A 36 -6.50 4.75 -4.98
N ALA A 37 -7.07 5.57 -5.88
CA ALA A 37 -6.72 5.57 -7.30
C ALA A 37 -5.25 6.00 -7.48
N VAL A 38 -4.52 5.28 -8.32
CA VAL A 38 -3.12 5.59 -8.61
C VAL A 38 -3.04 6.89 -9.42
N LEU A 39 -2.12 7.77 -9.03
CA LEU A 39 -1.89 9.04 -9.70
C LEU A 39 -0.68 8.95 -10.62
N ASP A 40 -0.80 9.54 -11.79
CA ASP A 40 0.32 9.73 -12.73
C ASP A 40 1.29 10.83 -12.25
N GLN A 41 2.28 11.16 -13.09
CA GLN A 41 3.27 12.19 -12.78
C GLN A 41 2.65 13.61 -12.71
N GLN A 42 1.54 13.83 -13.38
CA GLN A 42 0.79 15.09 -13.39
C GLN A 42 -0.22 15.19 -12.24
N GLY A 43 -0.36 14.10 -11.45
CA GLY A 43 -1.30 14.03 -10.34
C GLY A 43 -2.73 13.69 -10.76
N GLN A 44 -2.91 13.19 -11.98
CA GLN A 44 -4.22 12.73 -12.47
C GLN A 44 -4.41 11.25 -12.13
N ALA A 45 -5.64 10.88 -11.79
CA ALA A 45 -5.96 9.49 -11.50
C ALA A 45 -5.92 8.63 -12.78
N ILE A 46 -5.19 7.53 -12.73
CA ILE A 46 -5.18 6.53 -13.80
C ILE A 46 -6.45 5.70 -13.66
N THR A 47 -7.32 5.80 -14.67
CA THR A 47 -8.62 5.14 -14.66
C THR A 47 -8.49 3.62 -14.49
N GLY A 48 -9.22 3.08 -13.52
CA GLY A 48 -9.26 1.64 -13.25
C GLY A 48 -8.06 1.09 -12.47
N LEU A 49 -7.06 1.92 -12.13
CA LEU A 49 -5.90 1.49 -11.37
C LEU A 49 -5.96 2.01 -9.94
N TYR A 50 -5.91 1.08 -8.98
CA TYR A 50 -5.94 1.37 -7.55
C TYR A 50 -4.80 0.68 -6.84
N ALA A 51 -4.30 1.28 -5.77
CA ALA A 51 -3.28 0.66 -4.93
C ALA A 51 -3.59 0.87 -3.44
N ALA A 52 -3.20 -0.10 -2.64
CA ALA A 52 -3.44 -0.10 -1.21
C ALA A 52 -2.29 -0.78 -0.46
N GLY A 53 -2.25 -0.59 0.86
CA GLY A 53 -1.26 -1.18 1.75
C GLY A 53 0.16 -0.81 1.33
N ARG A 54 1.04 -1.78 1.37
CA ARG A 54 2.47 -1.56 1.11
C ARG A 54 2.83 -1.24 -0.35
N SER A 55 1.91 -1.43 -1.27
CA SER A 55 2.10 -1.02 -2.67
C SER A 55 1.81 0.46 -2.90
N ALA A 56 1.16 1.13 -1.95
CA ALA A 56 0.81 2.55 -2.03
C ALA A 56 1.61 3.39 -1.03
N LEU A 57 1.81 4.67 -1.33
CA LEU A 57 2.19 5.65 -0.31
C LEU A 57 1.05 5.77 0.68
N GLY A 58 1.31 5.48 1.94
CA GLY A 58 0.32 5.47 3.01
C GLY A 58 0.83 6.14 4.28
N ILE A 59 0.07 5.99 5.35
CA ILE A 59 0.39 6.54 6.67
C ILE A 59 1.79 6.14 7.16
N PRO A 60 2.26 4.88 6.98
CA PRO A 60 3.58 4.47 7.45
C PRO A 60 4.74 4.91 6.54
N SER A 61 4.50 5.67 5.48
CA SER A 61 5.54 6.04 4.50
C SER A 61 6.59 7.01 5.03
N HIS A 62 6.31 7.74 6.11
CA HIS A 62 7.25 8.65 6.75
C HIS A 62 8.03 8.02 7.90
N LEU A 63 7.44 7.05 8.59
CA LEU A 63 8.04 6.41 9.75
C LEU A 63 7.46 5.02 9.95
N TYR A 64 8.33 4.04 10.14
CA TYR A 64 7.89 2.71 10.52
C TYR A 64 7.43 2.67 11.99
N ILE A 65 6.18 2.24 12.20
CA ILE A 65 5.61 1.98 13.51
C ILE A 65 5.04 0.56 13.50
N SER A 66 5.44 -0.26 14.46
CA SER A 66 4.99 -1.65 14.56
C SER A 66 3.46 -1.72 14.66
N GLY A 67 2.86 -2.60 13.84
CA GLY A 67 1.40 -2.76 13.72
C GLY A 67 0.73 -1.78 12.77
N LEU A 68 1.30 -0.59 12.53
CA LEU A 68 0.69 0.42 11.65
C LEU A 68 0.58 -0.07 10.20
N SER A 69 1.54 -0.87 9.73
CA SER A 69 1.48 -1.44 8.37
C SER A 69 0.26 -2.35 8.16
N LEU A 70 -0.12 -3.15 9.15
CA LEU A 70 -1.32 -3.98 9.07
C LEU A 70 -2.60 -3.13 9.09
N ALA A 71 -2.65 -2.13 9.96
CA ALA A 71 -3.77 -1.19 10.04
C ALA A 71 -3.94 -0.44 8.71
N ASP A 72 -2.84 0.03 8.11
CA ASP A 72 -2.87 0.69 6.80
C ASP A 72 -3.34 -0.25 5.69
N CYS A 73 -2.90 -1.51 5.67
CA CYS A 73 -3.39 -2.50 4.70
C CYS A 73 -4.91 -2.67 4.76
N VAL A 74 -5.48 -2.78 5.96
CA VAL A 74 -6.93 -2.91 6.15
C VAL A 74 -7.66 -1.63 5.76
N PHE A 75 -7.18 -0.48 6.24
CA PHE A 75 -7.81 0.81 5.96
C PHE A 75 -7.79 1.16 4.47
N SER A 76 -6.61 1.13 3.85
CA SER A 76 -6.42 1.52 2.45
C SER A 76 -7.07 0.51 1.49
N GLY A 77 -7.03 -0.79 1.82
CA GLY A 77 -7.72 -1.83 1.07
C GLY A 77 -9.24 -1.63 1.06
N ARG A 78 -9.85 -1.34 2.21
CA ARG A 78 -11.29 -1.03 2.30
C ARG A 78 -11.66 0.24 1.53
N ARG A 79 -10.82 1.27 1.62
CA ARG A 79 -11.00 2.52 0.87
C ARG A 79 -11.01 2.28 -0.63
N ALA A 80 -9.98 1.61 -1.15
CA ALA A 80 -9.86 1.28 -2.57
C ALA A 80 -11.02 0.39 -3.04
N GLY A 81 -11.37 -0.65 -2.29
CA GLY A 81 -12.51 -1.52 -2.61
C GLY A 81 -13.85 -0.78 -2.64
N ALA A 82 -14.09 0.14 -1.71
CA ALA A 82 -15.29 0.96 -1.70
C ALA A 82 -15.35 1.94 -2.89
N ALA A 83 -14.20 2.47 -3.31
CA ALA A 83 -14.12 3.34 -4.49
C ALA A 83 -14.44 2.57 -5.78
N VAL A 84 -13.83 1.40 -5.98
CA VAL A 84 -14.09 0.54 -7.16
C VAL A 84 -15.55 0.10 -7.24
N ALA A 85 -16.20 -0.11 -6.11
CA ALA A 85 -17.59 -0.55 -6.07
C ALA A 85 -18.62 0.53 -6.46
N ARG A 86 -18.22 1.81 -6.56
CA ARG A 86 -19.15 2.90 -6.91
C ARG A 86 -19.58 2.81 -8.38
N PRO A 87 -20.87 3.02 -8.69
CA PRO A 87 -21.39 2.87 -10.06
C PRO A 87 -20.73 3.80 -11.09
N HIS A 88 -20.28 4.97 -10.69
CA HIS A 88 -19.67 5.97 -11.57
C HIS A 88 -18.34 5.51 -12.18
N ASP A 89 -17.52 4.82 -11.40
CA ASP A 89 -16.23 4.31 -11.89
C ASP A 89 -16.42 3.13 -12.88
N ARG A 90 -17.53 2.41 -12.78
CA ARG A 90 -17.86 1.30 -13.68
C ARG A 90 -18.20 1.79 -15.10
N GLN A 91 -18.80 2.97 -15.25
CA GLN A 91 -19.14 3.54 -16.57
C GLN A 91 -17.91 3.99 -17.34
N LEU A 92 -16.89 4.59 -16.66
CA LEU A 92 -15.65 5.01 -17.30
C LEU A 92 -14.82 3.81 -17.80
N GLN A 93 -14.82 2.71 -17.08
CA GLN A 93 -14.12 1.48 -17.48
C GLN A 93 -14.73 0.85 -18.74
N THR A 94 -16.06 0.88 -18.87
CA THR A 94 -16.76 0.29 -20.03
C THR A 94 -16.54 1.12 -21.30
N THR A 95 -16.44 2.44 -21.17
CA THR A 95 -16.24 3.34 -22.31
C THR A 95 -14.83 3.19 -22.89
N HIS A 96 -13.79 3.08 -22.05
CA HIS A 96 -12.41 2.90 -22.51
C HIS A 96 -12.16 1.52 -23.13
N ALA A 97 -12.78 0.46 -22.61
CA ALA A 97 -12.68 -0.88 -23.20
C ALA A 97 -13.28 -0.93 -24.61
N HIS A 98 -14.28 -0.11 -24.90
CA HIS A 98 -14.94 -0.06 -26.21
C HIS A 98 -14.14 0.76 -27.25
N GLU A 99 -13.35 1.76 -26.82
CA GLU A 99 -12.48 2.54 -27.71
C GLU A 99 -11.21 1.78 -28.11
N MET A 100 -10.69 0.89 -27.27
CA MET A 100 -9.48 0.09 -27.57
C MET A 100 -9.75 -1.09 -28.53
N THR A 101 -11.02 -1.40 -28.85
CA THR A 101 -11.42 -2.51 -29.77
C THR A 101 -11.87 -2.04 -31.15
N ARG A 102 -11.65 -0.79 -31.48
CA ARG A 102 -11.82 -0.21 -32.81
C ARG A 102 -10.47 0.18 -33.38
#